data_b8b02d818270641b71ae300ca8e6f218
#
_entry.id   b8b02d818270641b71ae300ca8e6f218
#
_cell.length_a   1.000
_cell.length_b   1.000
_cell.length_c   1.000
_cell.angle_alpha   90.00
_cell.angle_beta   90.00
_cell.angle_gamma   90.00
#
_symmetry.space_group_name_H-M   'P 1'
#
loop_
_entity.id
_entity.type
_entity.pdbx_description
1 polymer ?
#
loop_
_entity_poly.entity_id
_entity_poly.type
_entity_poly.pdbx_seq_one_letter_code
_entity_poly.pdbx_strand_id
1 'polypeptide(L)'
;MEFAGFGHVSLTVSNFDACVKFYDRLMTHIGMRRYIEAPLWVGWSAGEYMFVIGHGAAAGDRFSQFRAGLHHLSFRARSRAEVDSCYAMLKEIGAKIIYPAEPGPFWPGYYSVVFEDPDGTRLEMNYIPEEGWQAVAAASDAIAQRKSQA
;
A
#
# COMPACT_ATOMS: atom_id res chain seq x y z
N MET A 1 -8.75 23.13 -10.22
CA MET A 1 -8.78 21.64 -10.41
C MET A 1 -8.76 21.03 -9.03
N GLU A 2 -9.63 20.08 -8.75
CA GLU A 2 -9.67 19.33 -7.50
C GLU A 2 -9.03 17.94 -7.71
N PHE A 3 -8.33 17.46 -6.68
CA PHE A 3 -7.73 16.13 -6.73
C PHE A 3 -8.79 15.05 -6.52
N ALA A 4 -9.03 14.24 -7.53
CA ALA A 4 -10.05 13.18 -7.50
C ALA A 4 -9.53 11.82 -6.97
N GLY A 5 -8.25 11.73 -6.63
CA GLY A 5 -7.61 10.50 -6.16
C GLY A 5 -6.59 9.93 -7.17
N PHE A 6 -6.05 8.77 -6.86
CA PHE A 6 -5.17 8.02 -7.77
C PHE A 6 -6.00 7.13 -8.69
N GLY A 7 -5.75 7.16 -10.00
CA GLY A 7 -6.43 6.29 -10.95
C GLY A 7 -6.03 4.83 -10.78
N HIS A 8 -4.72 4.55 -10.80
CA HIS A 8 -4.18 3.21 -10.57
C HIS A 8 -2.74 3.26 -10.07
N VAL A 9 -2.32 2.15 -9.46
CA VAL A 9 -0.93 1.82 -9.18
C VAL A 9 -0.54 0.63 -10.04
N SER A 10 0.62 0.71 -10.70
CA SER A 10 1.18 -0.40 -11.48
C SER A 10 2.60 -0.70 -11.02
N LEU A 11 2.85 -1.96 -10.69
CA LEU A 11 4.16 -2.46 -10.30
C LEU A 11 4.71 -3.39 -11.37
N THR A 12 6.01 -3.30 -11.64
CA THR A 12 6.73 -4.29 -12.43
C THR A 12 7.36 -5.30 -11.47
N VAL A 13 7.14 -6.59 -11.72
CA VAL A 13 7.64 -7.68 -10.88
C VAL A 13 8.52 -8.64 -11.66
N SER A 14 9.49 -9.25 -10.98
CA SER A 14 10.41 -10.23 -11.55
C SER A 14 9.92 -11.66 -11.36
N ASN A 15 9.32 -11.98 -10.22
CA ASN A 15 8.72 -13.29 -9.93
C ASN A 15 7.19 -13.22 -10.05
N PHE A 16 6.73 -13.16 -11.30
CA PHE A 16 5.33 -12.90 -11.63
C PHE A 16 4.36 -13.89 -10.96
N ASP A 17 4.63 -15.19 -11.06
CA ASP A 17 3.74 -16.23 -10.52
C ASP A 17 3.62 -16.16 -8.99
N ALA A 18 4.73 -15.90 -8.29
CA ALA A 18 4.70 -15.75 -6.84
C ALA A 18 3.98 -14.46 -6.44
N CYS A 19 4.22 -13.36 -7.18
CA CYS A 19 3.54 -12.08 -6.94
C CYS A 19 2.04 -12.18 -7.24
N VAL A 20 1.62 -12.86 -8.30
CA VAL A 20 0.19 -13.10 -8.58
C VAL A 20 -0.48 -13.82 -7.42
N LYS A 21 0.11 -14.90 -6.89
CA LYS A 21 -0.43 -15.64 -5.75
C LYS A 21 -0.53 -14.78 -4.49
N PHE A 22 0.50 -14.00 -4.22
CA PHE A 22 0.54 -13.08 -3.08
C PHE A 22 -0.53 -11.99 -3.19
N TYR A 23 -0.57 -11.29 -4.33
CA TYR A 23 -1.52 -10.20 -4.54
C TYR A 23 -2.98 -10.68 -4.65
N ASP A 24 -3.24 -11.88 -5.14
CA ASP A 24 -4.59 -12.47 -5.07
C ASP A 24 -5.08 -12.59 -3.64
N ARG A 25 -4.25 -13.10 -2.74
CA ARG A 25 -4.62 -13.22 -1.33
C ARG A 25 -4.81 -11.85 -0.69
N LEU A 26 -3.87 -10.92 -0.90
CA LEU A 26 -3.93 -9.58 -0.34
C LEU A 26 -5.13 -8.79 -0.87
N MET A 27 -5.26 -8.69 -2.20
CA MET A 27 -6.32 -7.88 -2.82
C MET A 27 -7.71 -8.40 -2.52
N THR A 28 -7.91 -9.74 -2.54
CA THR A 28 -9.19 -10.34 -2.14
C THR A 28 -9.50 -10.06 -0.67
N HIS A 29 -8.50 -10.15 0.21
CA HIS A 29 -8.67 -9.88 1.64
C HIS A 29 -9.12 -8.44 1.91
N ILE A 30 -8.57 -7.46 1.17
CA ILE A 30 -8.95 -6.04 1.29
C ILE A 30 -10.15 -5.63 0.43
N GLY A 31 -10.85 -6.60 -0.18
CA GLY A 31 -12.10 -6.37 -0.89
C GLY A 31 -11.97 -5.95 -2.34
N MET A 32 -10.78 -6.06 -2.95
CA MET A 32 -10.59 -5.86 -4.38
C MET A 32 -10.87 -7.15 -5.16
N ARG A 33 -11.30 -7.03 -6.41
CA ARG A 33 -11.62 -8.16 -7.30
C ARG A 33 -10.79 -8.08 -8.56
N ARG A 34 -10.34 -9.23 -9.09
CA ARG A 34 -9.70 -9.27 -10.40
C ARG A 34 -10.62 -8.67 -11.47
N TYR A 35 -10.07 -7.79 -12.32
CA TYR A 35 -10.76 -7.22 -13.48
C TYR A 35 -9.97 -7.40 -14.77
N ILE A 36 -8.67 -7.71 -14.70
CA ILE A 36 -7.84 -8.03 -15.84
C ILE A 36 -6.93 -9.22 -15.52
N GLU A 37 -6.83 -10.13 -16.48
CA GLU A 37 -5.93 -11.27 -16.47
C GLU A 37 -5.41 -11.50 -17.88
N ALA A 38 -4.11 -11.31 -18.06
CA ALA A 38 -3.41 -11.51 -19.32
C ALA A 38 -2.06 -12.19 -19.05
N PRO A 39 -1.38 -12.75 -20.03
CA PRO A 39 -0.12 -13.49 -19.81
C PRO A 39 0.96 -12.74 -19.06
N LEU A 40 0.99 -11.40 -19.16
CA LEU A 40 2.00 -10.55 -18.54
C LEU A 40 1.42 -9.50 -17.58
N TRP A 41 0.11 -9.50 -17.33
CA TRP A 41 -0.58 -8.50 -16.53
C TRP A 41 -1.72 -9.11 -15.74
N VAL A 42 -1.79 -8.79 -14.46
CA VAL A 42 -2.93 -9.09 -13.60
C VAL A 42 -3.29 -7.83 -12.82
N GLY A 43 -4.59 -7.54 -12.73
CA GLY A 43 -5.07 -6.35 -12.03
C GLY A 43 -6.32 -6.61 -11.22
N TRP A 44 -6.44 -5.86 -10.12
CA TRP A 44 -7.57 -5.88 -9.19
C TRP A 44 -8.17 -4.48 -9.06
N SER A 45 -9.46 -4.41 -8.80
CA SER A 45 -10.18 -3.14 -8.62
C SER A 45 -11.17 -3.20 -7.46
N ALA A 46 -11.41 -2.03 -6.87
CA ALA A 46 -12.48 -1.75 -5.92
C ALA A 46 -13.03 -0.35 -6.23
N GLY A 47 -14.23 -0.27 -6.83
CA GLY A 47 -14.77 0.98 -7.34
C GLY A 47 -13.83 1.62 -8.36
N GLU A 48 -13.40 2.85 -8.10
CA GLU A 48 -12.51 3.62 -9.00
C GLU A 48 -11.01 3.33 -8.76
N TYR A 49 -10.66 2.54 -7.75
CA TYR A 49 -9.27 2.23 -7.42
C TYR A 49 -8.83 0.96 -8.13
N MET A 50 -7.69 1.02 -8.80
CA MET A 50 -7.10 -0.11 -9.51
C MET A 50 -5.66 -0.35 -9.07
N PHE A 51 -5.29 -1.61 -8.97
CA PHE A 51 -3.93 -2.07 -8.71
C PHE A 51 -3.55 -3.12 -9.74
N VAL A 52 -2.38 -2.99 -10.34
CA VAL A 52 -1.92 -3.85 -11.43
C VAL A 52 -0.50 -4.30 -11.16
N ILE A 53 -0.20 -5.56 -11.44
CA ILE A 53 1.18 -6.04 -11.56
C ILE A 53 1.45 -6.47 -12.99
N GLY A 54 2.65 -6.18 -13.48
CA GLY A 54 3.13 -6.58 -14.80
C GLY A 54 4.46 -7.32 -14.71
N HIS A 55 4.62 -8.36 -15.52
CA HIS A 55 5.90 -9.01 -15.73
C HIS A 55 6.79 -8.12 -16.62
N GLY A 56 8.05 -7.92 -16.26
CA GLY A 56 8.95 -7.09 -17.08
C GLY A 56 10.31 -6.79 -16.44
N ALA A 57 10.49 -7.09 -15.17
CA ALA A 57 11.81 -7.02 -14.54
C ALA A 57 12.65 -8.26 -14.93
N ALA A 58 13.97 -8.11 -14.93
CA ALA A 58 14.86 -9.24 -15.12
C ALA A 58 14.69 -10.25 -13.97
N ALA A 59 14.81 -11.54 -14.27
CA ALA A 59 14.68 -12.57 -13.27
C ALA A 59 15.68 -12.36 -12.11
N GLY A 60 15.16 -12.30 -10.89
CA GLY A 60 15.97 -12.05 -9.69
C GLY A 60 16.16 -10.57 -9.33
N ASP A 61 15.70 -9.63 -10.13
CA ASP A 61 15.65 -8.22 -9.73
C ASP A 61 14.76 -8.07 -8.50
N ARG A 62 15.21 -7.25 -7.56
CA ARG A 62 14.48 -6.98 -6.33
C ARG A 62 14.25 -5.50 -6.14
N PHE A 63 13.11 -5.19 -5.59
CA PHE A 63 12.78 -3.84 -5.17
C PHE A 63 13.79 -3.34 -4.12
N SER A 64 14.09 -2.05 -4.17
CA SER A 64 14.89 -1.37 -3.15
C SER A 64 14.30 -0.01 -2.83
N GLN A 65 13.81 0.18 -1.62
CA GLN A 65 13.29 1.45 -1.12
C GLN A 65 14.37 2.56 -1.00
N PHE A 66 15.64 2.21 -1.12
CA PHE A 66 16.77 3.16 -1.03
C PHE A 66 17.22 3.68 -2.40
N ARG A 67 16.53 3.30 -3.47
CA ARG A 67 16.71 3.88 -4.80
C ARG A 67 15.71 5.01 -5.03
N ALA A 68 16.06 5.97 -5.90
CA ALA A 68 15.11 6.98 -6.34
C ALA A 68 13.89 6.31 -6.99
N GLY A 69 12.69 6.68 -6.52
CA GLY A 69 11.42 6.10 -6.96
C GLY A 69 10.48 5.83 -5.79
N LEU A 70 9.76 4.73 -5.86
CA LEU A 70 8.84 4.32 -4.80
C LEU A 70 9.61 3.93 -3.54
N HIS A 71 9.28 4.51 -2.38
CA HIS A 71 9.77 4.05 -1.09
C HIS A 71 8.93 2.89 -0.56
N HIS A 72 7.63 3.05 -0.52
CA HIS A 72 6.63 2.03 -0.19
C HIS A 72 5.25 2.45 -0.71
N LEU A 73 4.32 1.52 -0.74
CA LEU A 73 2.92 1.77 -1.03
C LEU A 73 2.09 1.42 0.20
N SER A 74 1.23 2.34 0.64
CA SER A 74 0.33 2.13 1.77
C SER A 74 -1.13 2.01 1.33
N PHE A 75 -1.80 0.95 1.78
CA PHE A 75 -3.23 0.75 1.68
C PHE A 75 -3.91 1.28 2.94
N ARG A 76 -5.05 1.94 2.78
CA ARG A 76 -5.80 2.50 3.89
C ARG A 76 -6.83 1.51 4.43
N ALA A 77 -6.75 1.19 5.72
CA ALA A 77 -7.76 0.46 6.47
C ALA A 77 -8.78 1.42 7.10
N ARG A 78 -9.97 0.92 7.42
CA ARG A 78 -11.05 1.68 8.10
C ARG A 78 -10.97 1.60 9.62
N SER A 79 -10.19 0.64 10.14
CA SER A 79 -10.04 0.43 11.59
C SER A 79 -8.73 -0.30 11.90
N ARG A 80 -8.32 -0.26 13.18
CA ARG A 80 -7.21 -1.11 13.68
C ARG A 80 -7.51 -2.59 13.48
N ALA A 81 -8.75 -3.02 13.68
CA ALA A 81 -9.15 -4.42 13.49
C ALA A 81 -8.94 -4.91 12.06
N GLU A 82 -9.11 -4.05 11.04
CA GLU A 82 -8.79 -4.39 9.64
C GLU A 82 -7.27 -4.53 9.43
N VAL A 83 -6.44 -3.70 10.07
CA VAL A 83 -4.97 -3.84 10.06
C VAL A 83 -4.56 -5.17 10.71
N ASP A 84 -5.14 -5.50 11.88
CA ASP A 84 -4.87 -6.75 12.58
C ASP A 84 -5.29 -7.97 11.75
N SER A 85 -6.44 -7.89 11.07
CA SER A 85 -6.92 -8.92 10.15
C SER A 85 -5.98 -9.14 8.97
N CYS A 86 -5.50 -8.03 8.37
CA CYS A 86 -4.50 -8.09 7.31
C CYS A 86 -3.19 -8.71 7.82
N TYR A 87 -2.72 -8.31 8.99
CA TYR A 87 -1.52 -8.89 9.61
C TYR A 87 -1.65 -10.39 9.86
N ALA A 88 -2.80 -10.86 10.33
CA ALA A 88 -3.07 -12.29 10.52
C ALA A 88 -3.00 -13.06 9.20
N MET A 89 -3.65 -12.55 8.15
CA MET A 89 -3.61 -13.12 6.80
C MET A 89 -2.19 -13.15 6.23
N LEU A 90 -1.42 -12.07 6.40
CA LEU A 90 -0.02 -12.00 5.94
C LEU A 90 0.86 -13.07 6.60
N LYS A 91 0.66 -13.33 7.90
CA LYS A 91 1.35 -14.43 8.62
C LYS A 91 0.94 -15.80 8.09
N GLU A 92 -0.35 -16.00 7.82
CA GLU A 92 -0.88 -17.25 7.26
C GLU A 92 -0.23 -17.59 5.91
N ILE A 93 -0.06 -16.60 5.03
CA ILE A 93 0.58 -16.82 3.72
C ILE A 93 2.11 -16.77 3.76
N GLY A 94 2.71 -16.62 4.93
CA GLY A 94 4.17 -16.56 5.08
C GLY A 94 4.82 -15.31 4.50
N ALA A 95 4.11 -14.18 4.45
CA ALA A 95 4.65 -12.91 3.99
C ALA A 95 5.78 -12.42 4.91
N LYS A 96 6.77 -11.73 4.34
CA LYS A 96 7.84 -11.13 5.12
C LYS A 96 7.34 -9.88 5.83
N ILE A 97 7.18 -9.96 7.14
CA ILE A 97 6.82 -8.84 7.99
C ILE A 97 8.06 -8.03 8.35
N ILE A 98 7.99 -6.70 8.16
CA ILE A 98 9.06 -5.76 8.50
C ILE A 98 8.79 -5.12 9.86
N TYR A 99 7.57 -4.59 10.02
CA TYR A 99 7.06 -4.11 11.31
C TYR A 99 5.72 -4.78 11.58
N PRO A 100 5.49 -5.35 12.77
CA PRO A 100 4.21 -5.95 13.12
C PRO A 100 3.11 -4.88 13.16
N ALA A 101 1.86 -5.31 13.35
CA ALA A 101 0.76 -4.37 13.55
C ALA A 101 0.93 -3.66 14.90
N GLU A 102 1.26 -2.37 14.86
CA GLU A 102 1.58 -1.54 16.03
C GLU A 102 1.26 -0.07 15.81
N PRO A 103 1.15 0.74 16.90
CA PRO A 103 1.07 2.19 16.79
C PRO A 103 2.32 2.78 16.15
N GLY A 104 2.15 3.71 15.20
CA GLY A 104 3.23 4.45 14.58
C GLY A 104 3.36 5.90 15.09
N PRO A 105 4.50 6.56 14.87
CA PRO A 105 4.80 7.88 15.43
C PRO A 105 4.28 9.05 14.57
N PHE A 106 3.64 8.80 13.45
CA PHE A 106 3.40 9.84 12.44
C PHE A 106 2.26 10.79 12.80
N TRP A 107 1.10 10.24 13.17
CA TRP A 107 -0.11 11.00 13.47
C TRP A 107 -0.84 10.42 14.69
N PRO A 108 -1.63 11.20 15.43
CA PRO A 108 -2.43 10.69 16.53
C PRO A 108 -3.25 9.47 16.13
N GLY A 109 -3.13 8.38 16.88
CA GLY A 109 -3.85 7.14 16.65
C GLY A 109 -3.42 6.30 15.45
N TYR A 110 -2.35 6.71 14.72
CA TYR A 110 -1.78 5.94 13.60
C TYR A 110 -1.47 4.51 14.02
N TYR A 111 -1.86 3.55 13.17
CA TYR A 111 -1.65 2.13 13.41
C TYR A 111 -1.38 1.42 12.09
N SER A 112 -0.33 0.63 11.99
CA SER A 112 0.00 -0.02 10.72
C SER A 112 0.76 -1.34 10.87
N VAL A 113 0.76 -2.13 9.79
CA VAL A 113 1.66 -3.24 9.54
C VAL A 113 2.45 -2.98 8.27
N VAL A 114 3.78 -3.24 8.31
CA VAL A 114 4.66 -3.08 7.16
C VAL A 114 5.23 -4.44 6.75
N PHE A 115 5.15 -4.76 5.47
CA PHE A 115 5.51 -6.07 4.92
C PHE A 115 6.10 -5.95 3.52
N GLU A 116 6.58 -7.06 2.97
CA GLU A 116 7.10 -7.13 1.61
C GLU A 116 6.35 -8.17 0.79
N ASP A 117 6.20 -7.89 -0.50
CA ASP A 117 5.81 -8.88 -1.50
C ASP A 117 6.98 -9.85 -1.83
N PRO A 118 6.79 -10.87 -2.69
CA PRO A 118 7.85 -11.81 -3.05
C PRO A 118 9.09 -11.17 -3.69
N ASP A 119 8.95 -10.02 -4.36
CA ASP A 119 10.06 -9.27 -4.96
C ASP A 119 10.70 -8.25 -4.00
N GLY A 120 10.17 -8.14 -2.78
CA GLY A 120 10.66 -7.22 -1.77
C GLY A 120 10.05 -5.82 -1.87
N THR A 121 9.01 -5.62 -2.70
CA THR A 121 8.29 -4.36 -2.74
C THR A 121 7.71 -4.07 -1.36
N ARG A 122 8.09 -2.91 -0.80
CA ARG A 122 7.63 -2.49 0.51
C ARG A 122 6.18 -2.05 0.44
N LEU A 123 5.36 -2.69 1.26
CA LEU A 123 3.93 -2.44 1.38
C LEU A 123 3.55 -2.14 2.82
N GLU A 124 2.49 -1.39 2.99
CA GLU A 124 1.92 -1.05 4.29
C GLU A 124 0.40 -1.15 4.25
N MET A 125 -0.21 -1.59 5.33
CA MET A 125 -1.62 -1.40 5.62
C MET A 125 -1.72 -0.48 6.83
N ASN A 126 -2.34 0.71 6.68
CA ASN A 126 -2.45 1.66 7.77
C ASN A 126 -3.90 2.07 8.09
N TYR A 127 -4.08 2.47 9.33
CA TYR A 127 -5.27 3.15 9.80
C TYR A 127 -4.89 4.49 10.44
N ILE A 128 -5.56 5.55 10.01
CA ILE A 128 -5.46 6.89 10.60
C ILE A 128 -6.87 7.27 11.04
N PRO A 129 -7.14 7.45 12.34
CA PRO A 129 -8.44 7.87 12.84
C PRO A 129 -8.72 9.35 12.52
N GLU A 130 -9.93 9.80 12.82
CA GLU A 130 -10.37 11.17 12.53
C GLU A 130 -9.47 12.25 13.13
N GLU A 131 -9.05 12.09 14.38
CA GLU A 131 -8.11 13.02 15.03
C GLU A 131 -6.73 13.08 14.32
N GLY A 132 -6.29 11.97 13.73
CA GLY A 132 -5.08 11.93 12.92
C GLY A 132 -5.24 12.72 11.61
N TRP A 133 -6.36 12.57 10.92
CA TRP A 133 -6.66 13.34 9.70
C TRP A 133 -6.82 14.83 9.99
N GLN A 134 -7.41 15.21 11.11
CA GLN A 134 -7.48 16.60 11.56
C GLN A 134 -6.09 17.18 11.80
N ALA A 135 -5.17 16.41 12.39
CA ALA A 135 -3.78 16.83 12.57
C ALA A 135 -3.05 17.02 11.23
N VAL A 136 -3.28 16.15 10.23
CA VAL A 136 -2.74 16.30 8.86
C VAL A 136 -3.26 17.58 8.22
N ALA A 137 -4.56 17.86 8.30
CA ALA A 137 -5.16 19.07 7.75
C ALA A 137 -4.59 20.33 8.41
N ALA A 138 -4.50 20.37 9.74
CA ALA A 138 -3.93 21.50 10.48
C ALA A 138 -2.45 21.75 10.10
N ALA A 139 -1.67 20.69 9.90
CA ALA A 139 -0.28 20.84 9.44
C ALA A 139 -0.20 21.43 8.02
N SER A 140 -1.11 21.03 7.13
CA SER A 140 -1.19 21.57 5.76
C SER A 140 -1.54 23.06 5.77
N ASP A 141 -2.52 23.48 6.56
CA ASP A 141 -2.93 24.86 6.70
C ASP A 141 -1.81 25.75 7.26
N ALA A 142 -1.09 25.26 8.29
CA ALA A 142 0.03 25.98 8.87
C ALA A 142 1.18 26.20 7.84
N ILE A 143 1.43 25.24 6.95
CA ILE A 143 2.43 25.40 5.88
C ILE A 143 1.94 26.43 4.84
N ALA A 144 0.67 26.39 4.45
CA ALA A 144 0.09 27.34 3.51
C ALA A 144 0.17 28.79 4.02
N GLN A 145 -0.16 29.01 5.31
CA GLN A 145 -0.09 30.32 5.95
C GLN A 145 1.33 30.90 6.00
N ARG A 146 2.36 30.08 6.29
CA ARG A 146 3.76 30.52 6.27
C ARG A 146 4.21 30.99 4.90
N LYS A 147 3.77 30.30 3.83
CA LYS A 147 4.12 30.68 2.45
C LYS A 147 3.45 31.96 1.97
N SER A 148 2.29 32.33 2.54
CA SER A 148 1.60 33.58 2.19
C SER A 148 2.18 34.81 2.90
N GLN A 149 3.04 34.62 3.92
CA GLN A 149 3.69 35.68 4.70
C GLN A 149 5.18 35.91 4.29
N ALA A 150 5.72 35.07 3.40
CA ALA A 150 7.08 35.16 2.87
C ALA A 150 7.08 35.74 1.45
#